data_fde3e45ee4b4c85f3dd8bc2f3a91b583
#
_entry.id   fde3e45ee4b4c85f3dd8bc2f3a91b583
#
_cell.length_a   1.000
_cell.length_b   1.000
_cell.length_c   1.000
_cell.angle_alpha   90.00
_cell.angle_beta   90.00
_cell.angle_gamma   90.00
#
_symmetry.space_group_name_H-M   'P 1'
#
loop_
_entity.id
_entity.type
_entity.pdbx_description
1 polymer ?
#
loop_
_entity_poly.entity_id
_entity_poly.type
_entity_poly.pdbx_seq_one_letter_code
_entity_poly.pdbx_strand_id
1 'polypeptide(L)'
;MSMTTSSSQLHTQPATTDDAPRIFALYCAAPRYFELLSAPLPTLPEVERELEAAAQDPKRCTELLCEDGQTVGYLDYKLDYPEPGDATVNLLLIPEALQSHGYGRRSIGLLEASLRGRATRVLASVYGSNVRAKRFWYSLGYHFAIDARPVLEWYAKEL
;
A
#
# COMPACT_ATOMS: atom_id res chain seq x y z
N MET A 1 -23.43 -24.04 21.05
CA MET A 1 -22.36 -23.04 21.20
C MET A 1 -21.81 -22.69 19.83
N SER A 2 -22.17 -21.55 19.34
CA SER A 2 -21.57 -21.07 18.11
C SER A 2 -20.18 -20.55 18.45
N MET A 3 -19.18 -21.29 18.03
CA MET A 3 -17.84 -20.77 18.01
C MET A 3 -17.77 -19.75 16.89
N THR A 4 -17.80 -18.48 17.23
CA THR A 4 -17.36 -17.46 16.32
C THR A 4 -15.88 -17.66 16.12
N THR A 5 -15.52 -18.40 15.09
CA THR A 5 -14.16 -18.36 14.59
C THR A 5 -13.96 -16.93 14.10
N SER A 6 -13.27 -16.10 14.88
CA SER A 6 -12.72 -14.88 14.36
C SER A 6 -11.88 -15.29 13.17
N SER A 7 -12.27 -14.84 11.99
CA SER A 7 -11.55 -15.11 10.76
C SER A 7 -10.13 -14.59 10.93
N SER A 8 -9.13 -15.51 11.03
CA SER A 8 -7.71 -15.17 11.01
C SER A 8 -7.28 -14.71 9.61
N GLN A 9 -8.24 -14.40 8.77
CA GLN A 9 -8.01 -14.07 7.38
C GLN A 9 -7.63 -12.60 7.22
N LEU A 10 -6.54 -12.37 6.49
CA LEU A 10 -6.14 -11.03 6.11
C LEU A 10 -7.26 -10.40 5.27
N HIS A 11 -7.64 -9.19 5.62
CA HIS A 11 -8.65 -8.43 4.88
C HIS A 11 -8.28 -6.95 4.87
N THR A 12 -8.90 -6.22 3.97
CA THR A 12 -8.75 -4.76 3.89
C THR A 12 -10.02 -4.09 4.38
N GLN A 13 -9.85 -2.90 4.93
CA GLN A 13 -10.99 -2.02 5.24
C GLN A 13 -10.62 -0.58 4.85
N PRO A 14 -11.56 0.20 4.33
CA PRO A 14 -11.29 1.58 3.98
C PRO A 14 -10.76 2.36 5.17
N ALA A 15 -9.70 3.16 4.95
CA ALA A 15 -9.19 4.07 5.95
C ALA A 15 -9.98 5.38 5.89
N THR A 16 -10.26 5.93 7.07
CA THR A 16 -10.91 7.23 7.22
C THR A 16 -9.99 8.19 7.95
N THR A 17 -10.37 9.46 8.03
CA THR A 17 -9.60 10.45 8.80
C THR A 17 -9.45 10.07 10.27
N ASP A 18 -10.41 9.31 10.81
CA ASP A 18 -10.36 8.81 12.19
C ASP A 18 -9.25 7.77 12.41
N ASP A 19 -8.74 7.19 11.33
CA ASP A 19 -7.66 6.17 11.39
C ASP A 19 -6.26 6.79 11.38
N ALA A 20 -6.13 8.11 11.36
CA ALA A 20 -4.83 8.78 11.34
C ALA A 20 -3.89 8.31 12.46
N PRO A 21 -4.32 8.13 13.73
CA PRO A 21 -3.44 7.61 14.76
C PRO A 21 -2.93 6.19 14.47
N ARG A 22 -3.77 5.34 13.90
CA ARG A 22 -3.40 3.96 13.53
C ARG A 22 -2.36 3.96 12.41
N ILE A 23 -2.55 4.81 11.40
CA ILE A 23 -1.61 4.94 10.29
C ILE A 23 -0.31 5.55 10.74
N PHE A 24 -0.37 6.57 11.60
CA PHE A 24 0.81 7.17 12.20
C PHE A 24 1.63 6.13 12.97
N ALA A 25 0.98 5.26 13.73
CA ALA A 25 1.66 4.17 14.43
C ALA A 25 2.36 3.21 13.46
N LEU A 26 1.75 2.93 12.31
CA LEU A 26 2.38 2.09 11.27
C LEU A 26 3.63 2.76 10.70
N TYR A 27 3.59 4.07 10.46
CA TYR A 27 4.75 4.83 10.00
C TYR A 27 5.89 4.75 11.02
N CYS A 28 5.59 4.93 12.29
CA CYS A 28 6.58 4.84 13.37
C CYS A 28 7.19 3.44 13.47
N ALA A 29 6.46 2.41 13.06
CA ALA A 29 6.90 1.01 13.08
C ALA A 29 7.69 0.61 11.81
N ALA A 30 7.89 1.54 10.87
CA ALA A 30 8.64 1.29 9.64
C ALA A 30 9.64 2.43 9.35
N PRO A 31 10.56 2.74 10.29
CA PRO A 31 11.46 3.88 10.15
C PRO A 31 12.45 3.75 8.98
N ARG A 32 12.85 2.54 8.61
CA ARG A 32 13.78 2.32 7.48
C ARG A 32 13.24 2.80 6.15
N TYR A 33 11.93 2.74 5.97
CA TYR A 33 11.30 3.25 4.76
C TYR A 33 11.59 4.75 4.59
N PHE A 34 11.42 5.52 5.67
CA PHE A 34 11.66 6.97 5.63
C PHE A 34 13.14 7.33 5.56
N GLU A 35 14.01 6.54 6.20
CA GLU A 35 15.46 6.69 6.05
C GLU A 35 15.89 6.54 4.60
N LEU A 36 15.33 5.55 3.90
CA LEU A 36 15.61 5.32 2.49
C LEU A 36 15.19 6.51 1.62
N LEU A 37 14.10 7.17 1.97
CA LEU A 37 13.61 8.36 1.26
C LEU A 37 14.40 9.62 1.63
N SER A 38 15.32 9.55 2.60
CA SER A 38 15.96 10.72 3.20
C SER A 38 14.94 11.74 3.68
N ALA A 39 13.82 11.27 4.20
CA ALA A 39 12.71 12.08 4.66
C ALA A 39 12.46 11.86 6.14
N PRO A 40 12.03 12.91 6.88
CA PRO A 40 11.61 12.73 8.26
C PRO A 40 10.31 11.93 8.31
N LEU A 41 10.07 11.26 9.45
CA LEU A 41 8.78 10.64 9.72
C LEU A 41 7.68 11.70 9.67
N PRO A 42 6.57 11.46 8.97
CA PRO A 42 5.43 12.37 9.02
C PRO A 42 4.91 12.52 10.45
N THR A 43 4.44 13.71 10.78
CA THR A 43 3.77 13.96 12.05
C THR A 43 2.31 13.52 11.98
N LEU A 44 1.66 13.35 13.12
CA LEU A 44 0.23 13.02 13.13
C LEU A 44 -0.63 14.03 12.36
N PRO A 45 -0.45 15.36 12.52
CA PRO A 45 -1.19 16.33 11.70
C PRO A 45 -0.96 16.17 10.19
N GLU A 46 0.26 15.80 9.77
CA GLU A 46 0.56 15.55 8.36
C GLU A 46 -0.18 14.32 7.85
N VAL A 47 -0.27 13.25 8.66
CA VAL A 47 -1.05 12.05 8.31
C VAL A 47 -2.54 12.40 8.18
N GLU A 48 -3.06 13.21 9.11
CA GLU A 48 -4.45 13.67 9.05
C GLU A 48 -4.74 14.43 7.75
N ARG A 49 -3.88 15.36 7.37
CA ARG A 49 -4.03 16.13 6.13
C ARG A 49 -3.95 15.23 4.89
N GLU A 50 -3.08 14.24 4.93
CA GLU A 50 -2.93 13.27 3.82
C GLU A 50 -4.23 12.47 3.62
N LEU A 51 -4.85 12.02 4.71
CA LEU A 51 -6.10 11.29 4.66
C LEU A 51 -7.27 12.19 4.19
N GLU A 52 -7.28 13.44 4.61
CA GLU A 52 -8.27 14.41 4.15
C GLU A 52 -8.15 14.63 2.63
N ALA A 53 -6.93 14.80 2.14
CA ALA A 53 -6.67 14.96 0.71
C ALA A 53 -7.10 13.71 -0.07
N ALA A 54 -6.80 12.52 0.46
CA ALA A 54 -7.21 11.26 -0.16
C ALA A 54 -8.73 11.13 -0.22
N ALA A 55 -9.43 11.53 0.83
CA ALA A 55 -10.89 11.46 0.89
C ALA A 55 -11.56 12.36 -0.14
N GLN A 56 -10.88 13.42 -0.59
CA GLN A 56 -11.41 14.36 -1.59
C GLN A 56 -11.08 13.95 -3.03
N ASP A 57 -10.19 12.99 -3.22
CA ASP A 57 -9.83 12.50 -4.55
C ASP A 57 -10.64 11.24 -4.87
N PRO A 58 -11.60 11.31 -5.82
CA PRO A 58 -12.48 10.17 -6.12
C PRO A 58 -11.73 8.95 -6.70
N LYS A 59 -10.51 9.14 -7.17
CA LYS A 59 -9.70 8.03 -7.71
C LYS A 59 -8.80 7.39 -6.66
N ARG A 60 -8.55 8.06 -5.54
CA ARG A 60 -7.62 7.59 -4.52
C ARG A 60 -8.31 6.68 -3.51
N CYS A 61 -7.67 5.56 -3.22
CA CYS A 61 -8.15 4.57 -2.27
C CYS A 61 -7.09 4.36 -1.20
N THR A 62 -7.49 4.49 0.06
CA THR A 62 -6.63 4.20 1.20
C THR A 62 -7.28 3.11 2.03
N GLU A 63 -6.51 2.08 2.37
CA GLU A 63 -7.02 0.90 3.05
C GLU A 63 -6.09 0.47 4.18
N LEU A 64 -6.68 0.03 5.29
CA LEU A 64 -5.96 -0.66 6.34
C LEU A 64 -5.96 -2.14 6.04
N LEU A 65 -4.82 -2.78 6.27
CA LEU A 65 -4.68 -4.22 6.20
C LEU A 65 -4.83 -4.77 7.61
N CYS A 66 -5.75 -5.69 7.80
CA CYS A 66 -6.12 -6.18 9.12
C CYS A 66 -6.11 -7.71 9.16
N GLU A 67 -5.66 -8.26 10.29
CA GLU A 67 -5.71 -9.70 10.56
C GLU A 67 -5.90 -9.89 12.06
N ASP A 68 -6.82 -10.75 12.45
CA ASP A 68 -7.11 -11.05 13.87
C ASP A 68 -7.39 -9.80 14.71
N GLY A 69 -8.10 -8.83 14.15
CA GLY A 69 -8.44 -7.60 14.84
C GLY A 69 -7.28 -6.61 14.97
N GLN A 70 -6.11 -6.92 14.39
CA GLN A 70 -4.95 -6.05 14.43
C GLN A 70 -4.70 -5.41 13.06
N THR A 71 -4.24 -4.16 13.08
CA THR A 71 -3.80 -3.49 11.87
C THR A 71 -2.36 -3.92 11.57
N VAL A 72 -2.17 -4.56 10.43
CA VAL A 72 -0.87 -5.12 10.03
C VAL A 72 -0.23 -4.36 8.87
N GLY A 73 -0.90 -3.38 8.29
CA GLY A 73 -0.33 -2.59 7.20
C GLY A 73 -1.28 -1.52 6.68
N TYR A 74 -0.78 -0.79 5.71
CA TYR A 74 -1.48 0.32 5.06
C TYR A 74 -1.22 0.28 3.56
N LEU A 75 -2.28 0.46 2.78
CA LEU A 75 -2.22 0.43 1.33
C LEU A 75 -2.88 1.70 0.78
N ASP A 76 -2.15 2.40 -0.09
CA ASP A 76 -2.61 3.61 -0.76
C ASP A 76 -2.42 3.44 -2.26
N TYR A 77 -3.51 3.50 -3.02
CA TYR A 77 -3.44 3.35 -4.46
C TYR A 77 -4.44 4.29 -5.15
N LYS A 78 -4.21 4.53 -6.44
CA LYS A 78 -5.02 5.42 -7.25
C LYS A 78 -5.53 4.68 -8.49
N LEU A 79 -6.83 4.81 -8.75
CA LEU A 79 -7.49 4.20 -9.90
C LEU A 79 -7.40 5.13 -11.12
N ASP A 80 -7.42 4.52 -12.31
CA ASP A 80 -7.38 5.26 -13.58
C ASP A 80 -6.24 6.28 -13.63
N TYR A 81 -5.07 5.86 -13.16
CA TYR A 81 -3.86 6.69 -13.13
C TYR A 81 -2.63 5.80 -13.32
N PRO A 82 -1.70 6.14 -14.23
CA PRO A 82 -1.67 7.37 -15.04
C PRO A 82 -2.70 7.39 -16.17
N GLU A 83 -3.18 6.23 -16.62
CA GLU A 83 -4.12 6.12 -17.73
C GLU A 83 -5.40 5.40 -17.29
N PRO A 84 -6.53 5.59 -18.03
CA PRO A 84 -7.73 4.79 -17.76
C PRO A 84 -7.41 3.29 -17.80
N GLY A 85 -7.92 2.55 -16.83
CA GLY A 85 -7.64 1.12 -16.69
C GLY A 85 -6.38 0.78 -15.90
N ASP A 86 -5.56 1.76 -15.57
CA ASP A 86 -4.41 1.57 -14.69
C ASP A 86 -4.83 1.76 -13.22
N ALA A 87 -4.18 1.01 -12.33
CA ALA A 87 -4.24 1.28 -10.90
C ALA A 87 -2.80 1.37 -10.39
N THR A 88 -2.45 2.45 -9.72
CA THR A 88 -1.08 2.68 -9.26
C THR A 88 -1.01 2.62 -7.73
N VAL A 89 -0.23 1.68 -7.23
CA VAL A 89 0.08 1.58 -5.80
C VAL A 89 1.15 2.63 -5.47
N ASN A 90 0.78 3.59 -4.64
CA ASN A 90 1.69 4.64 -4.19
C ASN A 90 2.44 4.24 -2.92
N LEU A 91 1.79 3.45 -2.07
CA LEU A 91 2.38 3.01 -0.82
C LEU A 91 1.79 1.67 -0.38
N LEU A 92 2.65 0.74 -0.08
CA LEU A 92 2.34 -0.46 0.68
C LEU A 92 3.30 -0.48 1.85
N LEU A 93 2.78 -0.31 3.06
CA LEU A 93 3.59 -0.20 4.26
C LEU A 93 3.25 -1.32 5.22
N ILE A 94 4.26 -2.14 5.55
CA ILE A 94 4.17 -3.19 6.55
C ILE A 94 5.17 -2.85 7.66
N PRO A 95 4.76 -2.85 8.94
CA PRO A 95 5.70 -2.64 10.05
C PRO A 95 6.90 -3.57 9.97
N GLU A 96 8.08 -3.07 10.34
CA GLU A 96 9.32 -3.85 10.21
C GLU A 96 9.24 -5.20 10.92
N ALA A 97 8.61 -5.26 12.10
CA ALA A 97 8.47 -6.49 12.85
C ALA A 97 7.61 -7.55 12.14
N LEU A 98 6.77 -7.12 11.19
CA LEU A 98 5.86 -8.01 10.45
C LEU A 98 6.35 -8.29 9.03
N GLN A 99 7.44 -7.69 8.60
CA GLN A 99 8.01 -7.92 7.28
C GLN A 99 8.57 -9.35 7.19
N SER A 100 8.63 -9.87 5.96
CA SER A 100 9.09 -11.24 5.66
C SER A 100 8.17 -12.34 6.23
N HIS A 101 6.92 -12.01 6.55
CA HIS A 101 5.89 -12.96 6.99
C HIS A 101 4.80 -13.16 5.93
N GLY A 102 5.00 -12.65 4.72
CA GLY A 102 4.07 -12.81 3.62
C GLY A 102 2.91 -11.82 3.57
N TYR A 103 2.84 -10.84 4.46
CA TYR A 103 1.75 -9.86 4.48
C TYR A 103 1.70 -9.02 3.20
N GLY A 104 2.85 -8.56 2.71
CA GLY A 104 2.91 -7.77 1.49
C GLY A 104 2.38 -8.55 0.29
N ARG A 105 2.83 -9.77 0.10
CA ARG A 105 2.39 -10.66 -0.99
C ARG A 105 0.88 -10.90 -0.92
N ARG A 106 0.38 -11.26 0.25
CA ARG A 106 -1.05 -11.53 0.46
C ARG A 106 -1.90 -10.30 0.21
N SER A 107 -1.42 -9.14 0.65
CA SER A 107 -2.11 -7.86 0.47
C SER A 107 -2.25 -7.50 -1.01
N ILE A 108 -1.19 -7.64 -1.78
CA ILE A 108 -1.23 -7.36 -3.21
C ILE A 108 -2.10 -8.39 -3.93
N GLY A 109 -2.09 -9.65 -3.50
CA GLY A 109 -3.01 -10.65 -4.03
C GLY A 109 -4.48 -10.25 -3.84
N LEU A 110 -4.84 -9.73 -2.67
CA LEU A 110 -6.19 -9.22 -2.40
C LEU A 110 -6.52 -8.02 -3.31
N LEU A 111 -5.57 -7.11 -3.48
CA LEU A 111 -5.76 -5.94 -4.34
C LEU A 111 -5.98 -6.37 -5.79
N GLU A 112 -5.13 -7.23 -6.32
CA GLU A 112 -5.25 -7.73 -7.70
C GLU A 112 -6.60 -8.43 -7.92
N ALA A 113 -7.02 -9.25 -6.97
CA ALA A 113 -8.31 -9.93 -7.05
C ALA A 113 -9.48 -8.93 -7.09
N SER A 114 -9.41 -7.88 -6.27
CA SER A 114 -10.46 -6.85 -6.23
C SER A 114 -10.50 -6.00 -7.50
N LEU A 115 -9.38 -5.87 -8.20
CA LEU A 115 -9.26 -5.02 -9.39
C LEU A 115 -9.51 -5.77 -10.71
N ARG A 116 -9.58 -7.10 -10.70
CA ARG A 116 -9.88 -7.85 -11.93
C ARG A 116 -11.26 -7.49 -12.44
N GLY A 117 -11.32 -7.14 -13.74
CA GLY A 117 -12.54 -6.64 -14.36
C GLY A 117 -12.75 -5.15 -14.23
N ARG A 118 -11.99 -4.47 -13.36
CA ARG A 118 -12.04 -3.02 -13.20
C ARG A 118 -10.78 -2.35 -13.74
N ALA A 119 -9.63 -2.91 -13.46
CA ALA A 119 -8.35 -2.44 -13.98
C ALA A 119 -7.75 -3.48 -14.92
N THR A 120 -7.01 -3.01 -15.91
CA THR A 120 -6.30 -3.90 -16.85
C THR A 120 -4.85 -4.08 -16.45
N ARG A 121 -4.31 -3.14 -15.68
CA ARG A 121 -2.92 -3.15 -15.28
C ARG A 121 -2.78 -2.54 -13.88
N VAL A 122 -1.89 -3.11 -13.08
CA VAL A 122 -1.49 -2.53 -11.79
C VAL A 122 -0.04 -2.10 -11.89
N LEU A 123 0.23 -0.87 -11.46
CA LEU A 123 1.57 -0.32 -11.34
C LEU A 123 1.94 -0.15 -9.88
N ALA A 124 3.23 -0.28 -9.58
CA ALA A 124 3.78 0.05 -8.27
C ALA A 124 4.79 1.17 -8.45
N SER A 125 4.62 2.24 -7.68
CA SER A 125 5.54 3.38 -7.65
C SER A 125 6.63 3.07 -6.62
N VAL A 126 7.88 2.97 -7.07
CA VAL A 126 9.00 2.54 -6.24
C VAL A 126 10.14 3.55 -6.37
N TYR A 127 10.76 3.92 -5.25
CA TYR A 127 11.98 4.72 -5.29
C TYR A 127 13.10 3.92 -5.95
N GLY A 128 13.82 4.56 -6.87
CA GLY A 128 14.84 3.89 -7.66
C GLY A 128 15.96 3.26 -6.84
N SER A 129 16.24 3.79 -5.64
CA SER A 129 17.21 3.26 -4.69
C SER A 129 16.70 2.11 -3.83
N ASN A 130 15.39 1.82 -3.86
CA ASN A 130 14.79 0.79 -3.01
C ASN A 130 14.89 -0.59 -3.65
N VAL A 131 16.05 -1.21 -3.54
CA VAL A 131 16.33 -2.53 -4.13
C VAL A 131 15.42 -3.61 -3.55
N ARG A 132 15.14 -3.55 -2.24
CA ARG A 132 14.27 -4.52 -1.57
C ARG A 132 12.86 -4.49 -2.12
N ALA A 133 12.30 -3.30 -2.31
CA ALA A 133 10.99 -3.14 -2.91
C ALA A 133 10.96 -3.62 -4.36
N LYS A 134 11.99 -3.31 -5.14
CA LYS A 134 12.09 -3.80 -6.52
C LYS A 134 12.05 -5.33 -6.57
N ARG A 135 12.80 -6.01 -5.71
CA ARG A 135 12.80 -7.48 -5.63
C ARG A 135 11.43 -8.01 -5.24
N PHE A 136 10.78 -7.35 -4.29
CA PHE A 136 9.42 -7.71 -3.85
C PHE A 136 8.45 -7.68 -5.03
N TRP A 137 8.40 -6.56 -5.76
CA TRP A 137 7.49 -6.41 -6.88
C TRP A 137 7.81 -7.36 -8.03
N TYR A 138 9.10 -7.56 -8.33
CA TYR A 138 9.52 -8.56 -9.30
C TYR A 138 9.03 -9.96 -8.94
N SER A 139 9.10 -10.33 -7.67
CA SER A 139 8.66 -11.65 -7.21
C SER A 139 7.17 -11.87 -7.41
N LEU A 140 6.38 -10.79 -7.54
CA LEU A 140 4.94 -10.84 -7.78
C LEU A 140 4.57 -10.72 -9.27
N GLY A 141 5.55 -10.66 -10.15
CA GLY A 141 5.33 -10.57 -11.60
C GLY A 141 5.24 -9.15 -12.13
N TYR A 142 5.69 -8.17 -11.37
CA TYR A 142 5.77 -6.78 -11.83
C TYR A 142 7.12 -6.55 -12.50
N HIS A 143 7.12 -5.77 -13.57
CA HIS A 143 8.31 -5.45 -14.35
C HIS A 143 8.43 -3.94 -14.56
N PHE A 144 9.65 -3.46 -14.69
CA PHE A 144 9.90 -2.04 -14.97
C PHE A 144 9.08 -1.61 -16.19
N ALA A 145 8.34 -0.51 -16.05
CA ALA A 145 7.47 0.01 -17.11
C ALA A 145 7.85 1.43 -17.51
N ILE A 146 7.95 2.33 -16.54
CA ILE A 146 8.18 3.75 -16.78
C ILE A 146 9.09 4.29 -15.69
N ASP A 147 10.01 5.16 -16.06
CA ASP A 147 10.82 5.92 -15.12
C ASP A 147 10.10 7.23 -14.77
N ALA A 148 9.58 7.33 -13.57
CA ALA A 148 8.91 8.52 -13.08
C ALA A 148 9.95 9.40 -12.38
N ARG A 149 10.51 10.32 -13.13
CA ARG A 149 11.59 11.20 -12.66
C ARG A 149 11.19 12.12 -11.51
N PRO A 150 12.18 12.48 -10.66
CA PRO A 150 13.60 12.09 -10.75
C PRO A 150 13.96 10.83 -9.98
N VAL A 151 13.11 10.35 -9.05
CA VAL A 151 13.49 9.32 -8.09
C VAL A 151 12.57 8.10 -8.07
N LEU A 152 11.39 8.17 -8.70
CA LEU A 152 10.43 7.08 -8.72
C LEU A 152 10.54 6.25 -9.99
N GLU A 153 10.35 4.95 -9.86
CA GLU A 153 10.22 4.01 -10.97
C GLU A 153 8.89 3.30 -10.86
N TRP A 154 8.23 3.04 -11.97
CA TRP A 154 6.98 2.27 -11.99
C TRP A 154 7.23 0.85 -12.47
N TYR A 155 6.66 -0.09 -11.76
CA TYR A 155 6.66 -1.51 -12.10
C TYR A 155 5.22 -1.93 -12.33
N ALA A 156 4.96 -2.62 -13.44
CA ALA A 156 3.62 -2.91 -13.90
C ALA A 156 3.37 -4.40 -14.10
N LYS A 157 2.12 -4.79 -13.93
CA LYS A 157 1.63 -6.13 -14.20
C LYS A 157 0.29 -6.03 -14.91
N GLU A 158 0.17 -6.73 -16.03
CA GLU A 158 -1.10 -6.91 -16.70
C GLU A 158 -1.95 -7.92 -15.92
N LEU A 159 -3.22 -7.61 -15.75
CA LEU A 159 -4.16 -8.48 -15.02
C LEU A 159 -4.95 -9.41 -15.92
#